data_32649dc17eb4ddac1dbd01ec21f5fdd3
#
_entry.id   32649dc17eb4ddac1dbd01ec21f5fdd3
#
_cell.length_a   1.000
_cell.length_b   1.000
_cell.length_c   1.000
_cell.angle_alpha   90.00
_cell.angle_beta   90.00
_cell.angle_gamma   90.00
#
_symmetry.space_group_name_H-M   'P 1'
#
loop_
_entity.id
_entity.type
_entity.pdbx_description
1 polymer ?
#
loop_
_entity_poly.entity_id
_entity_poly.type
_entity_poly.pdbx_seq_one_letter_code
_entity_poly.pdbx_strand_id
1 'polypeptide(L)'
;VFVKIAGNFSFPTWPGHPVGPKSSDRGLVIHGVLRMKSRESLVRLKEFQVKEKQRQLNQLQMMMAEFDRMTKELESQITFEEKKSGITDPSHFAYPTFAKAARQRADNLQVSVRELKIQQDAAELALEEVKAEYAKAAALEERDGGVRMRAWGFAGAA
;
A
#
# COMPACT_ATOMS: atom_id res chain seq x y z
N VAL A 1 29.13 20.25 11.58
CA VAL A 1 30.28 19.65 12.26
C VAL A 1 30.13 18.14 12.14
N PHE A 2 30.87 17.52 11.21
CA PHE A 2 30.90 16.06 10.99
C PHE A 2 31.94 15.46 11.93
N VAL A 3 31.52 14.60 12.84
CA VAL A 3 32.44 13.78 13.64
C VAL A 3 32.57 12.41 12.98
N LYS A 4 33.74 12.17 12.40
CA LYS A 4 34.16 10.92 11.79
C LYS A 4 34.72 10.03 12.91
N ILE A 5 33.99 9.01 13.33
CA ILE A 5 34.48 7.99 14.26
C ILE A 5 34.92 6.78 13.42
N ALA A 6 36.23 6.71 13.17
CA ALA A 6 36.89 5.53 12.66
C ALA A 6 37.27 4.65 13.85
N GLY A 7 36.50 3.62 14.16
CA GLY A 7 36.83 2.57 15.13
C GLY A 7 37.32 1.34 14.38
N ASN A 8 38.65 1.11 14.46
CA ASN A 8 39.29 -0.16 14.08
C ASN A 8 38.82 -1.25 15.06
N PHE A 9 37.94 -2.14 14.58
CA PHE A 9 37.60 -3.35 15.34
C PHE A 9 38.46 -4.49 14.77
N SER A 10 39.53 -4.83 15.47
CA SER A 10 40.35 -6.01 15.22
C SER A 10 39.70 -7.23 15.86
N PHE A 11 39.23 -8.18 15.07
CA PHE A 11 38.76 -9.48 15.56
C PHE A 11 39.97 -10.38 15.90
N PRO A 12 39.95 -11.09 17.03
CA PRO A 12 41.00 -12.06 17.36
C PRO A 12 40.89 -13.28 16.41
N THR A 13 41.97 -13.60 15.77
CA THR A 13 42.16 -14.85 15.02
C THR A 13 42.27 -16.02 15.97
N TRP A 14 41.32 -16.95 15.90
CA TRP A 14 41.35 -18.21 16.64
C TRP A 14 42.10 -19.27 15.84
N PRO A 15 43.13 -19.90 16.37
CA PRO A 15 43.86 -20.96 15.71
C PRO A 15 43.15 -22.31 15.87
N GLY A 16 42.97 -23.03 14.78
CA GLY A 16 42.73 -24.47 14.79
C GLY A 16 41.33 -24.96 14.56
N HIS A 17 40.84 -24.87 13.31
CA HIS A 17 39.76 -25.75 12.84
C HIS A 17 40.33 -26.75 11.84
N PRO A 18 40.08 -28.07 12.00
CA PRO A 18 40.51 -29.07 11.03
C PRO A 18 39.73 -28.89 9.72
N VAL A 19 40.48 -28.88 8.61
CA VAL A 19 39.95 -28.84 7.25
C VAL A 19 39.21 -30.15 7.00
N GLY A 20 37.86 -30.12 7.06
CA GLY A 20 37.04 -31.26 6.69
C GLY A 20 37.09 -31.55 5.19
N PRO A 21 36.70 -32.75 4.75
CA PRO A 21 36.92 -33.25 3.40
C PRO A 21 36.17 -32.41 2.34
N LYS A 22 36.85 -32.12 1.23
CA LYS A 22 36.30 -31.47 0.04
C LYS A 22 35.16 -32.30 -0.54
N SER A 23 33.92 -31.91 -0.29
CA SER A 23 32.77 -32.48 -0.99
C SER A 23 32.35 -31.52 -2.12
N SER A 24 32.84 -31.82 -3.31
CA SER A 24 32.60 -31.06 -4.55
C SER A 24 31.25 -31.32 -5.21
N ASP A 25 30.33 -32.00 -4.52
CA ASP A 25 29.08 -32.45 -5.18
C ASP A 25 27.76 -32.01 -4.52
N ARG A 26 27.84 -31.11 -3.53
CA ARG A 26 26.61 -30.59 -2.88
C ARG A 26 26.18 -29.18 -3.32
N GLY A 27 26.92 -28.58 -4.26
CA GLY A 27 26.70 -27.18 -4.65
C GLY A 27 25.44 -26.94 -5.50
N LEU A 28 25.00 -27.92 -6.29
CA LEU A 28 23.89 -27.70 -7.24
C LEU A 28 22.51 -27.73 -6.59
N VAL A 29 22.33 -28.54 -5.55
CA VAL A 29 21.01 -28.71 -4.91
C VAL A 29 20.68 -27.53 -3.99
N ILE A 30 21.67 -26.93 -3.33
CA ILE A 30 21.48 -25.83 -2.38
C ILE A 30 21.07 -24.54 -3.13
N HIS A 31 21.60 -24.28 -4.32
CA HIS A 31 21.22 -23.08 -5.10
C HIS A 31 19.77 -23.10 -5.55
N GLY A 32 19.23 -24.27 -5.91
CA GLY A 32 17.81 -24.40 -6.29
C GLY A 32 16.85 -24.15 -5.14
N VAL A 33 17.14 -24.69 -3.96
CA VAL A 33 16.26 -24.55 -2.77
C VAL A 33 16.30 -23.12 -2.20
N LEU A 34 17.47 -22.46 -2.18
CA LEU A 34 17.58 -21.06 -1.77
C LEU A 34 16.83 -20.10 -2.70
N ARG A 35 16.91 -20.37 -4.02
CA ARG A 35 16.21 -19.55 -5.02
C ARG A 35 14.69 -19.68 -4.94
N MET A 36 14.16 -20.84 -4.55
CA MET A 36 12.73 -21.08 -4.37
C MET A 36 12.16 -20.38 -3.14
N LYS A 37 12.82 -20.46 -1.98
CA LYS A 37 12.42 -19.71 -0.77
C LYS A 37 12.43 -18.21 -1.01
N SER A 38 13.35 -17.70 -1.83
CA SER A 38 13.40 -16.29 -2.22
C SER A 38 12.18 -15.86 -3.04
N ARG A 39 11.67 -16.69 -3.95
CA ARG A 39 10.50 -16.37 -4.80
C ARG A 39 9.20 -16.42 -4.02
N GLU A 40 8.98 -17.44 -3.22
CA GLU A 40 7.84 -17.52 -2.31
C GLU A 40 7.79 -16.29 -1.38
N SER A 41 8.93 -15.88 -0.85
CA SER A 41 9.03 -14.68 -0.04
C SER A 41 8.69 -13.40 -0.83
N LEU A 42 9.09 -13.36 -2.12
CA LEU A 42 8.76 -12.25 -3.02
C LEU A 42 7.24 -12.17 -3.28
N VAL A 43 6.60 -13.31 -3.56
CA VAL A 43 5.14 -13.37 -3.78
C VAL A 43 4.39 -12.91 -2.54
N ARG A 44 4.77 -13.39 -1.36
CA ARG A 44 4.17 -12.96 -0.08
C ARG A 44 4.37 -11.46 0.17
N LEU A 45 5.54 -10.93 -0.17
CA LEU A 45 5.81 -9.49 -0.06
C LEU A 45 4.89 -8.68 -0.98
N LYS A 46 4.73 -9.12 -2.25
CA LYS A 46 3.84 -8.45 -3.21
C LYS A 46 2.37 -8.56 -2.80
N GLU A 47 1.95 -9.70 -2.29
CA GLU A 47 0.61 -9.87 -1.73
C GLU A 47 0.34 -8.89 -0.57
N PHE A 48 1.31 -8.74 0.33
CA PHE A 48 1.22 -7.76 1.41
C PHE A 48 1.11 -6.32 0.88
N GLN A 49 1.91 -5.96 -0.14
CA GLN A 49 1.84 -4.64 -0.77
C GLN A 49 0.46 -4.38 -1.42
N VAL A 50 -0.14 -5.37 -2.08
CA VAL A 50 -1.50 -5.28 -2.63
C VAL A 50 -2.51 -5.00 -1.52
N LYS A 51 -2.46 -5.77 -0.43
CA LYS A 51 -3.37 -5.60 0.72
C LYS A 51 -3.21 -4.21 1.35
N GLU A 52 -1.99 -3.72 1.46
CA GLU A 52 -1.72 -2.39 2.02
C GLU A 52 -2.27 -1.26 1.13
N LYS A 53 -2.06 -1.35 -0.19
CA LYS A 53 -2.62 -0.39 -1.13
C LYS A 53 -4.15 -0.41 -1.14
N GLN A 54 -4.75 -1.60 -1.03
CA GLN A 54 -6.20 -1.73 -0.91
C GLN A 54 -6.75 -1.08 0.38
N ARG A 55 -6.04 -1.21 1.51
CA ARG A 55 -6.42 -0.53 2.76
C ARG A 55 -6.35 0.99 2.63
N GLN A 56 -5.29 1.52 2.00
CA GLN A 56 -5.14 2.96 1.74
C GLN A 56 -6.30 3.48 0.88
N LEU A 57 -6.66 2.77 -0.18
CA LEU A 57 -7.80 3.12 -1.04
C LEU A 57 -9.13 3.13 -0.26
N ASN A 58 -9.39 2.08 0.51
CA ASN A 58 -10.59 1.99 1.34
C ASN A 58 -10.66 3.14 2.36
N GLN A 59 -9.53 3.52 2.95
CA GLN A 59 -9.47 4.65 3.90
C GLN A 59 -9.82 5.98 3.22
N LEU A 60 -9.31 6.24 2.02
CA LEU A 60 -9.64 7.42 1.24
C LEU A 60 -11.15 7.47 0.91
N GLN A 61 -11.71 6.34 0.48
CA GLN A 61 -13.15 6.22 0.19
C GLN A 61 -14.01 6.48 1.43
N MET A 62 -13.61 5.98 2.59
CA MET A 62 -14.33 6.24 3.85
C MET A 62 -14.28 7.72 4.23
N MET A 63 -13.11 8.39 4.08
CA MET A 63 -12.99 9.82 4.35
C MET A 63 -13.86 10.66 3.40
N MET A 64 -13.90 10.32 2.12
CA MET A 64 -14.75 11.00 1.14
C MET A 64 -16.24 10.85 1.49
N ALA A 65 -16.67 9.63 1.81
CA ALA A 65 -18.06 9.38 2.21
C ALA A 65 -18.46 10.15 3.47
N GLU A 66 -17.55 10.31 4.44
CA GLU A 66 -17.80 11.11 5.64
C GLU A 66 -17.90 12.61 5.33
N PHE A 67 -17.02 13.13 4.46
CA PHE A 67 -17.09 14.52 4.05
C PHE A 67 -18.37 14.83 3.25
N ASP A 68 -18.80 13.92 2.37
CA ASP A 68 -20.07 14.04 1.66
C ASP A 68 -21.26 14.03 2.62
N ARG A 69 -21.22 13.21 3.67
CA ARG A 69 -22.24 13.19 4.71
C ARG A 69 -22.30 14.52 5.45
N MET A 70 -21.14 15.04 5.88
CA MET A 70 -21.06 16.33 6.58
C MET A 70 -21.54 17.49 5.69
N THR A 71 -21.22 17.46 4.40
CA THR A 71 -21.68 18.47 3.44
C THR A 71 -23.21 18.48 3.35
N LYS A 72 -23.84 17.31 3.20
CA LYS A 72 -25.30 17.17 3.14
C LYS A 72 -25.98 17.65 4.46
N GLU A 73 -25.35 17.39 5.58
CA GLU A 73 -25.85 17.86 6.88
C GLU A 73 -25.77 19.38 6.97
N LEU A 74 -24.67 20.01 6.55
CA LEU A 74 -24.54 21.46 6.48
C LEU A 74 -25.54 22.09 5.51
N GLU A 75 -25.77 21.49 4.35
CA GLU A 75 -26.78 21.93 3.39
C GLU A 75 -28.20 21.89 3.98
N SER A 76 -28.51 20.85 4.74
CA SER A 76 -29.80 20.78 5.45
C SER A 76 -29.98 21.87 6.52
N GLN A 77 -28.90 22.16 7.26
CA GLN A 77 -28.88 23.24 8.24
C GLN A 77 -29.02 24.61 7.57
N ILE A 78 -28.34 24.84 6.45
CA ILE A 78 -28.47 26.06 5.66
C ILE A 78 -29.92 26.26 5.21
N THR A 79 -30.53 25.25 4.59
CA THR A 79 -31.92 25.33 4.13
C THR A 79 -32.92 25.55 5.24
N PHE A 80 -32.67 25.00 6.43
CA PHE A 80 -33.48 25.24 7.61
C PHE A 80 -33.41 26.70 8.08
N GLU A 81 -32.21 27.26 8.19
CA GLU A 81 -32.03 28.65 8.62
C GLU A 81 -32.54 29.67 7.59
N GLU A 82 -32.38 29.38 6.30
CA GLU A 82 -32.94 30.20 5.21
C GLU A 82 -34.49 30.23 5.26
N LYS A 83 -35.11 29.08 5.46
CA LYS A 83 -36.56 28.99 5.62
C LYS A 83 -37.06 29.77 6.87
N LYS A 84 -36.33 29.67 7.97
CA LYS A 84 -36.65 30.34 9.21
C LYS A 84 -36.52 31.87 9.11
N SER A 85 -35.51 32.36 8.40
CA SER A 85 -35.28 33.80 8.19
C SER A 85 -36.12 34.38 7.06
N GLY A 86 -36.60 33.55 6.13
CA GLY A 86 -37.24 33.98 4.90
C GLY A 86 -36.29 34.61 3.88
N ILE A 87 -34.98 34.54 4.12
CA ILE A 87 -33.94 35.14 3.29
C ILE A 87 -33.06 34.00 2.71
N THR A 88 -33.11 33.84 1.40
CA THR A 88 -32.32 32.81 0.69
C THR A 88 -31.09 33.36 -0.05
N ASP A 89 -31.03 34.69 -0.22
CA ASP A 89 -29.92 35.34 -0.92
C ASP A 89 -28.73 35.53 0.05
N PRO A 90 -27.57 34.84 -0.23
CA PRO A 90 -26.38 34.96 0.60
C PRO A 90 -25.75 36.37 0.61
N SER A 91 -26.05 37.19 -0.40
CA SER A 91 -25.53 38.55 -0.54
C SER A 91 -26.34 39.55 0.26
N HIS A 92 -27.52 39.18 0.77
CA HIS A 92 -28.39 40.06 1.51
C HIS A 92 -27.77 40.43 2.88
N PHE A 93 -27.81 41.71 3.25
CA PHE A 93 -27.18 42.17 4.50
C PHE A 93 -27.72 41.49 5.77
N ALA A 94 -28.99 41.08 5.75
CA ALA A 94 -29.65 40.38 6.88
C ALA A 94 -29.62 38.84 6.71
N TYR A 95 -28.78 38.30 5.82
CA TYR A 95 -28.63 36.84 5.69
C TYR A 95 -28.09 36.21 6.98
N PRO A 96 -28.66 35.08 7.44
CA PRO A 96 -28.25 34.46 8.69
C PRO A 96 -26.77 34.19 8.77
N THR A 97 -26.08 34.71 9.77
CA THR A 97 -24.63 34.53 9.96
C THR A 97 -24.25 33.04 10.12
N PHE A 98 -25.13 32.25 10.73
CA PHE A 98 -24.97 30.82 10.86
C PHE A 98 -24.99 30.11 9.47
N ALA A 99 -25.97 30.42 8.63
CA ALA A 99 -26.07 29.87 7.28
C ALA A 99 -24.86 30.25 6.42
N LYS A 100 -24.37 31.50 6.56
CA LYS A 100 -23.14 31.97 5.89
C LYS A 100 -21.91 31.16 6.31
N ALA A 101 -21.74 30.93 7.61
CA ALA A 101 -20.62 30.14 8.13
C ALA A 101 -20.74 28.66 7.73
N ALA A 102 -21.96 28.11 7.72
CA ALA A 102 -22.21 26.75 7.29
C ALA A 102 -21.90 26.56 5.79
N ARG A 103 -22.29 27.52 4.92
CA ARG A 103 -21.90 27.51 3.50
C ARG A 103 -20.38 27.49 3.31
N GLN A 104 -19.67 28.38 4.00
CA GLN A 104 -18.21 28.42 3.91
C GLN A 104 -17.57 27.08 4.34
N ARG A 105 -18.12 26.42 5.36
CA ARG A 105 -17.65 25.09 5.76
C ARG A 105 -17.97 24.03 4.71
N ALA A 106 -19.16 24.05 4.12
CA ALA A 106 -19.52 23.14 3.04
C ALA A 106 -18.61 23.31 1.82
N ASP A 107 -18.32 24.55 1.41
CA ASP A 107 -17.38 24.84 0.32
C ASP A 107 -15.99 24.32 0.61
N ASN A 108 -15.48 24.49 1.84
CA ASN A 108 -14.17 23.95 2.25
C ASN A 108 -14.17 22.42 2.22
N LEU A 109 -15.24 21.74 2.66
CA LEU A 109 -15.34 20.28 2.57
C LEU A 109 -15.37 19.82 1.12
N GLN A 110 -16.07 20.52 0.21
CA GLN A 110 -16.07 20.20 -1.21
C GLN A 110 -14.70 20.34 -1.85
N VAL A 111 -13.88 21.31 -1.42
CA VAL A 111 -12.47 21.42 -1.85
C VAL A 111 -11.70 20.20 -1.38
N SER A 112 -11.84 19.83 -0.11
CA SER A 112 -11.17 18.65 0.44
C SER A 112 -11.59 17.34 -0.26
N VAL A 113 -12.86 17.18 -0.61
CA VAL A 113 -13.35 16.02 -1.39
C VAL A 113 -12.67 15.96 -2.76
N ARG A 114 -12.50 17.10 -3.43
CA ARG A 114 -11.80 17.16 -4.72
C ARG A 114 -10.33 16.73 -4.60
N GLU A 115 -9.66 17.18 -3.55
CA GLU A 115 -8.27 16.78 -3.27
C GLU A 115 -8.16 15.29 -2.96
N LEU A 116 -9.08 14.75 -2.14
CA LEU A 116 -9.15 13.31 -1.84
C LEU A 116 -9.44 12.49 -3.10
N LYS A 117 -10.25 13.00 -4.04
CA LYS A 117 -10.53 12.34 -5.31
C LYS A 117 -9.25 12.17 -6.14
N ILE A 118 -8.42 13.19 -6.22
CA ILE A 118 -7.12 13.12 -6.91
C ILE A 118 -6.21 12.07 -6.24
N GLN A 119 -6.21 12.02 -4.91
CA GLN A 119 -5.44 11.02 -4.17
C GLN A 119 -5.99 9.61 -4.38
N GLN A 120 -7.32 9.45 -4.47
CA GLN A 120 -7.96 8.18 -4.78
C GLN A 120 -7.54 7.68 -6.16
N ASP A 121 -7.63 8.52 -7.18
CA ASP A 121 -7.26 8.16 -8.55
C ASP A 121 -5.79 7.72 -8.64
N ALA A 122 -4.89 8.42 -7.93
CA ALA A 122 -3.48 8.04 -7.82
C ALA A 122 -3.28 6.71 -7.06
N ALA A 123 -4.05 6.48 -5.99
CA ALA A 123 -3.98 5.23 -5.23
C ALA A 123 -4.53 4.03 -6.02
N GLU A 124 -5.55 4.22 -6.87
CA GLU A 124 -6.08 3.20 -7.77
C GLU A 124 -5.04 2.77 -8.80
N LEU A 125 -4.34 3.74 -9.43
CA LEU A 125 -3.25 3.44 -10.36
C LEU A 125 -2.12 2.67 -9.66
N ALA A 126 -1.70 3.11 -8.48
CA ALA A 126 -0.66 2.43 -7.71
C ALA A 126 -1.08 1.01 -7.29
N LEU A 127 -2.37 0.78 -7.00
CA LEU A 127 -2.90 -0.54 -6.70
C LEU A 127 -2.82 -1.47 -7.92
N GLU A 128 -3.19 -0.98 -9.11
CA GLU A 128 -3.12 -1.76 -10.35
C GLU A 128 -1.67 -2.12 -10.72
N GLU A 129 -0.71 -1.21 -10.54
CA GLU A 129 0.71 -1.49 -10.74
C GLU A 129 1.19 -2.63 -9.82
N VAL A 130 0.89 -2.55 -8.53
CA VAL A 130 1.30 -3.57 -7.55
C VAL A 130 0.59 -4.91 -7.81
N LYS A 131 -0.66 -4.92 -8.25
CA LYS A 131 -1.37 -6.13 -8.69
C LYS A 131 -0.70 -6.78 -9.90
N ALA A 132 -0.29 -5.97 -10.89
CA ALA A 132 0.43 -6.47 -12.05
C ALA A 132 1.78 -7.08 -11.68
N GLU A 133 2.51 -6.48 -10.73
CA GLU A 133 3.76 -7.03 -10.20
C GLU A 133 3.55 -8.32 -9.42
N TYR A 134 2.49 -8.39 -8.60
CA TYR A 134 2.10 -9.61 -7.89
C TYR A 134 1.77 -10.74 -8.88
N ALA A 135 0.99 -10.47 -9.91
CA ALA A 135 0.65 -11.46 -10.93
C ALA A 135 1.90 -12.00 -11.66
N LYS A 136 2.86 -11.12 -11.99
CA LYS A 136 4.15 -11.55 -12.58
C LYS A 136 4.94 -12.45 -11.63
N ALA A 137 5.02 -12.09 -10.35
CA ALA A 137 5.74 -12.87 -9.34
C ALA A 137 5.08 -14.24 -9.12
N ALA A 138 3.75 -14.31 -9.04
CA ALA A 138 2.98 -15.53 -8.88
C ALA A 138 3.14 -16.46 -10.09
N ALA A 139 3.08 -15.93 -11.32
CA ALA A 139 3.29 -16.71 -12.54
C ALA A 139 4.71 -17.33 -12.64
N LEU A 140 5.72 -16.60 -12.14
CA LEU A 140 7.09 -17.12 -12.07
C LEU A 140 7.22 -18.26 -11.04
N GLU A 141 6.55 -18.14 -9.89
CA GLU A 141 6.53 -19.19 -8.87
C GLU A 141 5.83 -20.45 -9.37
N GLU A 142 4.68 -20.31 -10.00
CA GLU A 142 3.90 -21.42 -10.57
C GLU A 142 4.68 -22.16 -11.66
N ARG A 143 5.36 -21.43 -12.55
CA ARG A 143 6.21 -22.03 -13.59
C ARG A 143 7.34 -22.87 -12.99
N ASP A 144 7.98 -22.38 -11.95
CA ASP A 144 9.08 -23.10 -11.29
C ASP A 144 8.56 -24.30 -10.48
N GLY A 145 7.39 -24.18 -9.85
CA GLY A 145 6.70 -25.29 -9.19
C GLY A 145 6.33 -26.42 -10.17
N GLY A 146 5.84 -26.07 -11.36
CA GLY A 146 5.50 -27.02 -12.40
C GLY A 146 6.69 -27.76 -13.00
N VAL A 147 7.86 -27.11 -13.12
CA VAL A 147 9.12 -27.74 -13.53
C VAL A 147 9.59 -28.77 -12.50
N ARG A 148 9.41 -28.47 -11.22
CA ARG A 148 9.78 -29.37 -10.11
C ARG A 148 8.94 -30.64 -10.08
N MET A 149 7.62 -30.54 -10.26
CA MET A 149 6.74 -31.74 -10.31
C MET A 149 7.14 -32.68 -11.47
N ARG A 150 7.47 -32.13 -12.63
CA ARG A 150 7.92 -32.92 -13.77
C ARG A 150 9.28 -33.59 -13.53
N ALA A 151 10.21 -32.89 -12.90
CA ALA A 151 11.53 -33.47 -12.58
C ALA A 151 11.44 -34.61 -11.54
N TRP A 152 10.52 -34.55 -10.59
CA TRP A 152 10.29 -35.64 -9.61
C TRP A 152 9.53 -36.82 -10.20
N GLY A 153 8.57 -36.57 -11.10
CA GLY A 153 7.85 -37.64 -11.80
C GLY A 153 8.74 -38.51 -12.69
N PHE A 154 9.82 -38.00 -13.22
CA PHE A 154 10.80 -38.77 -14.03
C PHE A 154 11.80 -39.60 -13.18
N ALA A 155 12.03 -39.23 -11.92
CA ALA A 155 12.96 -39.94 -11.05
C ALA A 155 12.34 -41.18 -10.36
N GLY A 156 11.03 -41.38 -10.46
CA GLY A 156 10.30 -42.51 -9.86
C GLY A 156 9.93 -43.64 -10.84
N ALA A 157 10.33 -43.55 -12.13
CA ALA A 157 9.96 -44.50 -13.18
C ALA A 157 11.17 -45.29 -13.72
N ALA A 158 12.22 -45.52 -12.91
CA ALA A 158 13.35 -46.39 -13.23
C ALA A 158 13.50 -47.52 -12.23
#